data_782a17015b95c5ea0b730f1c0fe1f419
#
_entry.id   782a17015b95c5ea0b730f1c0fe1f419
#
_cell.length_a   1.000
_cell.length_b   1.000
_cell.length_c   1.000
_cell.angle_alpha   90.00
_cell.angle_beta   90.00
_cell.angle_gamma   90.00
#
_symmetry.space_group_name_H-M   'P 1'
#
loop_
_entity.id
_entity.type
_entity.pdbx_description
1 polymer ?
#
loop_
_entity_poly.entity_id
_entity_poly.type
_entity_poly.pdbx_seq_one_letter_code
_entity_poly.pdbx_strand_id
1 'polypeptide(L)'
;MENTFGMRLKELREQKDLTMEMLAADMNRRYGLKLNKGTISRWESGATDPAISYVAKVADYFNVSVDYCIGLTDVSVPARLLAYGRKLEK
;
A
#
# COMPACT_ATOMS: atom_id res chain seq x y z
N MET A 1 2.81 9.28 17.26
CA MET A 1 2.91 7.99 16.61
C MET A 1 3.37 8.14 15.18
N GLU A 2 4.24 7.27 14.73
CA GLU A 2 4.78 7.37 13.39
C GLU A 2 3.73 7.08 12.34
N ASN A 3 3.78 7.84 11.24
CA ASN A 3 2.89 7.65 10.09
C ASN A 3 3.45 6.55 9.19
N THR A 4 3.43 5.32 9.67
CA THR A 4 4.05 4.21 8.96
C THR A 4 3.39 3.91 7.63
N PHE A 5 2.07 3.90 7.58
CA PHE A 5 1.36 3.66 6.31
C PHE A 5 1.73 4.71 5.27
N GLY A 6 1.69 5.99 5.65
CA GLY A 6 2.00 7.07 4.71
C GLY A 6 3.43 7.00 4.20
N MET A 7 4.37 6.69 5.08
CA MET A 7 5.78 6.53 4.69
C MET A 7 5.97 5.38 3.73
N ARG A 8 5.34 4.23 4.02
CA ARG A 8 5.42 3.04 3.14
C ARG A 8 4.79 3.32 1.80
N LEU A 9 3.62 3.97 1.79
CA LEU A 9 2.93 4.33 0.56
C LEU A 9 3.81 5.21 -0.32
N LYS A 10 4.42 6.23 0.27
CA LYS A 10 5.30 7.13 -0.47
C LYS A 10 6.50 6.41 -1.05
N GLU A 11 7.15 5.56 -0.26
CA GLU A 11 8.28 4.76 -0.72
C GLU A 11 7.89 3.85 -1.89
N LEU A 12 6.77 3.14 -1.75
CA LEU A 12 6.30 2.23 -2.81
C LEU A 12 5.97 3.00 -4.08
N ARG A 13 5.31 4.15 -3.94
CA ARG A 13 4.96 5.00 -5.08
C ARG A 13 6.21 5.49 -5.80
N GLU A 14 7.18 5.99 -5.04
CA GLU A 14 8.42 6.54 -5.61
C GLU A 14 9.27 5.47 -6.28
N GLN A 15 9.28 4.25 -5.73
CA GLN A 15 9.99 3.13 -6.35
C GLN A 15 9.45 2.79 -7.74
N LYS A 16 8.20 3.09 -8.01
CA LYS A 16 7.59 2.86 -9.32
C LYS A 16 7.51 4.12 -10.18
N ASP A 17 8.14 5.19 -9.73
CA ASP A 17 8.16 6.47 -10.44
C ASP A 17 6.76 7.00 -10.74
N LEU A 18 5.82 6.79 -9.80
CA LEU A 18 4.46 7.27 -9.95
C LEU A 18 4.28 8.61 -9.25
N THR A 19 3.58 9.53 -9.91
CA THR A 19 3.08 10.72 -9.22
C THR A 19 1.85 10.33 -8.40
N MET A 20 1.45 11.20 -7.46
CA MET A 20 0.22 10.97 -6.70
C MET A 20 -1.00 10.86 -7.59
N GLU A 21 -1.06 11.70 -8.65
CA GLU A 21 -2.15 11.67 -9.61
C GLU A 21 -2.17 10.36 -10.40
N MET A 22 -1.00 9.88 -10.82
CA MET A 22 -0.91 8.62 -11.55
C MET A 22 -1.35 7.44 -10.69
N LEU A 23 -0.92 7.42 -9.43
CA LEU A 23 -1.33 6.37 -8.51
C LEU A 23 -2.85 6.38 -8.30
N ALA A 24 -3.43 7.56 -8.06
CA ALA A 24 -4.87 7.68 -7.88
C ALA A 24 -5.62 7.18 -9.12
N ALA A 25 -5.20 7.62 -10.31
CA ALA A 25 -5.85 7.22 -11.55
C ALA A 25 -5.78 5.71 -11.79
N ASP A 26 -4.61 5.12 -11.53
CA ASP A 26 -4.41 3.68 -11.71
C ASP A 26 -5.27 2.87 -10.75
N MET A 27 -5.30 3.25 -9.49
CA MET A 27 -6.11 2.55 -8.50
C MET A 27 -7.60 2.71 -8.79
N ASN A 28 -8.02 3.90 -9.24
CA ASN A 28 -9.41 4.13 -9.61
C ASN A 28 -9.84 3.20 -10.75
N ARG A 29 -9.00 3.08 -11.75
CA ARG A 29 -9.28 2.21 -12.90
C ARG A 29 -9.31 0.75 -12.49
N ARG A 30 -8.38 0.33 -11.66
CA ARG A 30 -8.24 -1.08 -11.27
C ARG A 30 -9.30 -1.55 -10.28
N TYR A 31 -9.69 -0.67 -9.34
CA TYR A 31 -10.57 -1.05 -8.23
C TYR A 31 -11.91 -0.32 -8.21
N GLY A 32 -12.20 0.49 -9.22
CA GLY A 32 -13.45 1.24 -9.27
C GLY A 32 -13.58 2.31 -8.20
N LEU A 33 -12.48 2.98 -7.86
CA LEU A 33 -12.44 3.97 -6.79
C LEU A 33 -12.57 5.40 -7.34
N LYS A 34 -12.64 6.36 -6.42
CA LYS A 34 -12.71 7.80 -6.75
C LYS A 34 -11.66 8.56 -5.94
N LEU A 35 -10.43 8.09 -6.02
CA LEU A 35 -9.31 8.76 -5.36
C LEU A 35 -8.84 9.96 -6.18
N ASN A 36 -8.19 10.91 -5.52
CA ASN A 36 -7.54 12.03 -6.20
C ASN A 36 -6.19 12.29 -5.52
N LYS A 37 -5.42 13.21 -6.10
CA LYS A 37 -4.11 13.58 -5.57
C LYS A 37 -4.18 14.00 -4.10
N GLY A 38 -5.19 14.76 -3.73
CA GLY A 38 -5.36 15.23 -2.36
C GLY A 38 -5.53 14.09 -1.36
N THR A 39 -6.25 13.04 -1.75
CA THR A 39 -6.43 11.87 -0.91
C THR A 39 -5.09 11.17 -0.67
N ILE A 40 -4.33 10.94 -1.73
CA ILE A 40 -3.01 10.30 -1.62
C ILE A 40 -2.07 11.16 -0.76
N SER A 41 -2.08 12.46 -0.99
CA SER A 41 -1.26 13.39 -0.22
C SER A 41 -1.57 13.34 1.28
N ARG A 42 -2.85 13.31 1.64
CA ARG A 42 -3.26 13.24 3.04
C ARG A 42 -2.86 11.91 3.69
N TRP A 43 -2.94 10.82 2.93
CA TRP A 43 -2.48 9.52 3.44
C TRP A 43 -0.96 9.53 3.67
N GLU A 44 -0.19 10.06 2.73
CA GLU A 44 1.26 10.06 2.83
C GLU A 44 1.76 10.96 3.96
N SER A 45 1.06 12.07 4.21
CA SER A 45 1.42 13.00 5.29
C SER A 45 0.92 12.56 6.67
N GLY A 46 0.00 11.60 6.71
CA GLY A 46 -0.63 11.17 7.96
C GLY A 46 -1.77 12.06 8.41
N ALA A 47 -2.21 13.01 7.57
CA ALA A 47 -3.33 13.88 7.90
C ALA A 47 -4.64 13.10 8.06
N THR A 48 -4.78 12.01 7.31
CA THR A 48 -5.91 11.09 7.45
C THR A 48 -5.40 9.66 7.34
N ASP A 49 -6.09 8.73 8.01
CA ASP A 49 -5.82 7.31 7.91
C ASP A 49 -6.84 6.68 6.95
N PRO A 50 -6.40 5.85 6.00
CA PRO A 50 -7.35 5.18 5.13
C PRO A 50 -8.08 4.07 5.87
N ALA A 51 -9.31 3.77 5.43
CA ALA A 51 -10.01 2.59 5.89
C ALA A 51 -9.22 1.34 5.49
N ILE A 52 -9.37 0.26 6.25
CA ILE A 52 -8.61 -0.98 5.99
C ILE A 52 -8.86 -1.52 4.57
N SER A 53 -10.02 -1.31 4.00
CA SER A 53 -10.32 -1.73 2.63
C SER A 53 -9.40 -1.03 1.61
N TYR A 54 -9.07 0.24 1.85
CA TYR A 54 -8.12 0.96 0.98
C TYR A 54 -6.70 0.46 1.20
N VAL A 55 -6.33 0.17 2.45
CA VAL A 55 -5.01 -0.39 2.75
C VAL A 55 -4.83 -1.72 2.02
N ALA A 56 -5.85 -2.56 2.03
CA ALA A 56 -5.81 -3.85 1.32
C ALA A 56 -5.62 -3.66 -0.18
N LYS A 57 -6.26 -2.65 -0.77
CA LYS A 57 -6.11 -2.36 -2.20
C LYS A 57 -4.73 -1.80 -2.53
N VAL A 58 -4.18 -0.97 -1.66
CA VAL A 58 -2.80 -0.47 -1.80
C VAL A 58 -1.82 -1.65 -1.77
N ALA A 59 -2.00 -2.55 -0.81
CA ALA A 59 -1.15 -3.73 -0.68
C ALA A 59 -1.22 -4.59 -1.95
N ASP A 60 -2.42 -4.82 -2.46
CA ASP A 60 -2.61 -5.58 -3.69
C ASP A 60 -1.99 -4.88 -4.90
N TYR A 61 -2.18 -3.57 -5.00
CA TYR A 61 -1.63 -2.80 -6.12
C TYR A 61 -0.11 -2.89 -6.18
N PHE A 62 0.56 -2.77 -5.03
CA PHE A 62 2.02 -2.82 -4.96
C PHE A 62 2.57 -4.24 -4.73
N ASN A 63 1.68 -5.23 -4.64
CA ASN A 63 2.06 -6.63 -4.43
C ASN A 63 2.90 -6.81 -3.16
N VAL A 64 2.43 -6.22 -2.08
CA VAL A 64 3.05 -6.35 -0.74
C VAL A 64 1.98 -6.80 0.24
N SER A 65 2.38 -7.14 1.47
CA SER A 65 1.42 -7.53 2.49
C SER A 65 0.77 -6.31 3.15
N VAL A 66 -0.43 -6.49 3.67
CA VAL A 66 -1.07 -5.45 4.50
C VAL A 66 -0.21 -5.19 5.73
N ASP A 67 0.35 -6.23 6.33
CA ASP A 67 1.23 -6.10 7.50
C ASP A 67 2.40 -5.18 7.21
N TYR A 68 3.00 -5.30 6.03
CA TYR A 68 4.07 -4.41 5.61
C TYR A 68 3.57 -2.95 5.52
N CYS A 69 2.41 -2.75 4.91
CA CYS A 69 1.86 -1.42 4.72
C CYS A 69 1.63 -0.68 6.04
N ILE A 70 1.22 -1.39 7.09
CA ILE A 70 0.90 -0.78 8.38
C ILE A 70 2.03 -0.90 9.41
N GLY A 71 3.18 -1.45 9.00
CA GLY A 71 4.37 -1.44 9.83
C GLY A 71 4.51 -2.59 10.81
N LEU A 72 3.71 -3.65 10.65
CA LEU A 72 3.82 -4.82 11.52
C LEU A 72 4.95 -5.74 11.11
N THR A 73 5.52 -5.55 9.95
CA THR A 73 6.67 -6.31 9.46
C THR A 73 7.46 -5.46 8.47
N ASP A 74 8.76 -5.74 8.34
CA ASP A 74 9.60 -5.16 7.31
C ASP A 74 9.69 -6.04 6.06
N VAL A 75 9.03 -7.20 6.10
CA VAL A 75 8.99 -8.12 4.97
C VAL A 75 7.84 -7.72 4.05
N SER A 76 8.16 -7.27 2.84
CA SER A 76 7.17 -6.75 1.89
C SER A 76 6.36 -7.82 1.18
N VAL A 77 6.83 -9.05 1.16
CA VAL A 77 6.21 -10.15 0.41
C VAL A 77 4.76 -10.38 0.90
N PRO A 78 3.79 -10.58 -0.01
CA PRO A 78 2.42 -10.88 0.39
C PRO A 78 2.33 -12.10 1.29
N ALA A 79 1.39 -12.08 2.25
CA ALA A 79 1.23 -13.16 3.23
C ALA A 79 1.06 -14.53 2.58
N ARG A 80 0.33 -14.61 1.44
CA ARG A 80 0.13 -15.87 0.72
C ARG A 80 1.45 -16.49 0.25
N LEU A 81 2.42 -15.67 -0.12
CA LEU A 81 3.73 -16.16 -0.56
C LEU A 81 4.57 -16.64 0.62
N LEU A 82 4.44 -15.96 1.76
CA LEU A 82 5.12 -16.41 2.98
C LEU A 82 4.59 -17.77 3.43
N ALA A 83 3.27 -17.94 3.40
CA ALA A 83 2.66 -19.22 3.76
C ALA A 83 3.10 -20.34 2.82
N TYR A 84 3.15 -20.05 1.53
CA TYR A 84 3.59 -21.02 0.52
C TYR A 84 5.04 -21.42 0.75
N GLY A 85 5.90 -20.43 1.00
CA GLY A 85 7.31 -20.69 1.28
C GLY A 85 7.52 -21.57 2.49
N ARG A 86 6.76 -21.37 3.55
CA ARG A 86 6.83 -22.20 4.75
C ARG A 86 6.49 -23.66 4.47
N LYS A 87 5.50 -23.88 3.61
CA LYS A 87 5.13 -25.25 3.23
C LYS A 87 6.25 -25.94 2.47
N LEU A 88 6.93 -25.20 1.62
CA LEU A 88 8.03 -25.76 0.83
C LEU A 88 9.26 -26.09 1.67
N GLU A 89 9.44 -25.40 2.79
CA GLU A 89 10.58 -25.63 3.68
C GLU A 89 10.43 -26.91 4.51
N LYS A 90 9.27 -27.47 4.56
CA LYS A 90 9.05 -28.73 5.25
C LYS A 90 9.34 -29.90 4.33
#